data_50bddd0a6caefc89c431fde037b63240
#
_entry.id   50bddd0a6caefc89c431fde037b63240
#
_cell.length_a   1.000
_cell.length_b   1.000
_cell.length_c   1.000
_cell.angle_alpha   90.00
_cell.angle_beta   90.00
_cell.angle_gamma   90.00
#
_symmetry.space_group_name_H-M   'P 1'
#
loop_
_entity.id
_entity.type
_entity.pdbx_description
1 polymer ?
#
loop_
_entity_poly.entity_id
_entity_poly.type
_entity_poly.pdbx_seq_one_letter_code
_entity_poly.pdbx_strand_id
1 'polypeptide(L)'
;MPLWLALSVVLGIFIGSFFANRFSGNRLSIINSGSNKLNDLLNIVDDQYVDTVNVGDLVEKAMPTILKELDPHSVYITQKDVQQANDDLKGSFFGVGIEFTIRKDTIHVQNVISNGPSERAGLLAGDKIVEIDGEAFVGKDVTNEEAMHRLKGDKDTKVEVGVMRGNEKKIRRYTIVRGEIPMKSVTAVYMLDRKTGYIKIKNFGDKTYPELLISLVRLSQEGFENLVIDLRGNRGGYLGSAVQMANEFLSRGKLIVYTEGRRSQRQEYRSDGRGSYQKIPLVVLIDEESASASEIFAGAIQDNDRGTIIGRRSFGKGLVQQPISLHDGSMIRLTIARYYSPSGRCIQRPYTSGDDRSYEEDLIYRYQHGEFFSQDSIKHEGPEFHTSNGRVVYGGGGITPDIFVGEDTTGVTSYYKEASMTGLILQFAYEYVDDNRPQLSKYKTKKELLAYLKKLNTVELFASYAEKNGLKRRNLMIQKSHALLERYINSRLIYNVLDEEAWTEYLNDDDPAIKETLRVFNNGESFPQPPAEKE
;
A
#
# COMPACT_ATOMS: atom_id res chain seq x y z
N MET A 1 -28.13 -43.33 61.87
CA MET A 1 -27.44 -42.19 61.24
C MET A 1 -26.80 -42.44 59.88
N PRO A 2 -26.14 -43.59 59.57
CA PRO A 2 -25.47 -43.70 58.25
C PRO A 2 -26.44 -43.83 57.04
N LEU A 3 -27.66 -44.36 57.25
CA LEU A 3 -28.62 -44.54 56.16
C LEU A 3 -29.19 -43.22 55.63
N TRP A 4 -29.42 -42.26 56.50
CA TRP A 4 -29.92 -40.91 56.13
C TRP A 4 -28.86 -40.06 55.43
N LEU A 5 -27.60 -40.26 55.77
CA LEU A 5 -26.47 -39.59 55.10
C LEU A 5 -26.28 -40.15 53.68
N ALA A 6 -26.41 -41.47 53.47
CA ALA A 6 -26.31 -42.09 52.18
C ALA A 6 -27.50 -41.63 51.27
N LEU A 7 -28.69 -41.54 51.81
CA LEU A 7 -29.87 -41.09 51.07
C LEU A 7 -29.79 -39.62 50.65
N SER A 8 -29.24 -38.74 51.52
CA SER A 8 -29.03 -37.33 51.18
C SER A 8 -27.96 -37.12 50.12
N VAL A 9 -26.89 -37.92 50.12
CA VAL A 9 -25.85 -37.92 49.08
C VAL A 9 -26.39 -38.39 47.73
N VAL A 10 -27.15 -39.49 47.71
CA VAL A 10 -27.80 -39.98 46.47
C VAL A 10 -28.83 -38.98 45.94
N LEU A 11 -29.62 -38.36 46.83
CA LEU A 11 -30.57 -37.32 46.44
C LEU A 11 -29.85 -36.06 45.90
N GLY A 12 -28.74 -35.67 46.51
CA GLY A 12 -27.89 -34.55 46.06
C GLY A 12 -27.28 -34.82 44.69
N ILE A 13 -26.82 -36.04 44.42
CA ILE A 13 -26.30 -36.46 43.10
C ILE A 13 -27.42 -36.43 42.04
N PHE A 14 -28.61 -36.94 42.38
CA PHE A 14 -29.77 -36.93 41.48
C PHE A 14 -30.24 -35.52 41.17
N ILE A 15 -30.37 -34.68 42.17
CA ILE A 15 -30.73 -33.26 42.00
C ILE A 15 -29.66 -32.51 41.21
N GLY A 16 -28.39 -32.70 41.54
CA GLY A 16 -27.25 -32.12 40.81
C GLY A 16 -27.20 -32.54 39.36
N SER A 17 -27.37 -33.83 39.08
CA SER A 17 -27.43 -34.38 37.72
C SER A 17 -28.66 -33.87 36.92
N PHE A 18 -29.80 -33.78 37.59
CA PHE A 18 -31.03 -33.23 36.96
C PHE A 18 -30.91 -31.74 36.63
N PHE A 19 -30.31 -30.95 37.53
CA PHE A 19 -30.03 -29.53 37.27
C PHE A 19 -28.91 -29.33 36.28
N ALA A 20 -27.82 -30.10 36.33
CA ALA A 20 -26.76 -30.05 35.35
C ALA A 20 -27.26 -30.36 33.93
N ASN A 21 -28.08 -31.38 33.76
CA ASN A 21 -28.69 -31.69 32.46
C ASN A 21 -29.70 -30.65 31.98
N ARG A 22 -30.40 -29.97 32.88
CA ARG A 22 -31.38 -28.95 32.50
C ARG A 22 -30.81 -27.58 32.25
N PHE A 23 -29.70 -27.23 32.91
CA PHE A 23 -29.01 -25.96 32.70
C PHE A 23 -27.91 -26.01 31.64
N SER A 24 -27.34 -27.18 31.39
CA SER A 24 -26.33 -27.39 30.34
C SER A 24 -26.92 -27.59 28.95
N GLY A 25 -28.17 -28.04 28.85
CA GLY A 25 -28.71 -28.56 27.59
C GLY A 25 -29.33 -27.53 26.63
N ASN A 26 -29.68 -26.32 27.04
CA ASN A 26 -30.53 -25.47 26.19
C ASN A 26 -30.02 -24.06 25.87
N ARG A 27 -28.89 -23.64 26.38
CA ARG A 27 -28.29 -22.37 25.94
C ARG A 27 -27.09 -22.53 24.99
N LEU A 28 -26.46 -23.69 24.94
CA LEU A 28 -25.38 -23.99 23.99
C LEU A 28 -25.88 -24.59 22.66
N SER A 29 -27.05 -25.27 22.65
CA SER A 29 -27.57 -25.92 21.45
C SER A 29 -28.18 -25.00 20.41
N ILE A 30 -28.52 -23.74 20.75
CA ILE A 30 -29.12 -22.78 19.80
C ILE A 30 -28.03 -21.94 19.09
N ILE A 31 -26.82 -21.89 19.63
CA ILE A 31 -25.73 -21.07 19.06
C ILE A 31 -24.84 -21.86 18.08
N ASN A 32 -24.90 -23.19 18.01
CA ASN A 32 -23.82 -23.99 17.44
C ASN A 32 -24.18 -25.16 16.52
N SER A 33 -25.30 -25.15 15.79
CA SER A 33 -25.56 -26.26 14.86
C SER A 33 -24.59 -26.32 13.66
N GLY A 34 -23.98 -25.19 13.28
CA GLY A 34 -23.01 -25.13 12.18
C GLY A 34 -21.56 -25.38 12.60
N SER A 35 -21.11 -24.84 13.74
CA SER A 35 -19.74 -25.03 14.24
C SER A 35 -19.49 -26.46 14.75
N ASN A 36 -20.52 -27.13 15.28
CA ASN A 36 -20.43 -28.53 15.66
C ASN A 36 -20.19 -29.42 14.43
N LYS A 37 -20.85 -29.16 13.30
CA LYS A 37 -20.63 -29.93 12.06
C LYS A 37 -19.19 -29.88 11.56
N LEU A 38 -18.53 -28.71 11.65
CA LEU A 38 -17.14 -28.59 11.21
C LEU A 38 -16.20 -29.38 12.14
N ASN A 39 -16.40 -29.27 13.45
CA ASN A 39 -15.64 -30.05 14.42
C ASN A 39 -15.89 -31.56 14.27
N ASP A 40 -17.16 -31.97 14.07
CA ASP A 40 -17.51 -33.37 13.82
C ASP A 40 -16.83 -33.91 12.56
N LEU A 41 -16.84 -33.12 11.47
CA LEU A 41 -16.13 -33.48 10.23
C LEU A 41 -14.63 -33.68 10.47
N LEU A 42 -13.96 -32.75 11.17
CA LEU A 42 -12.53 -32.85 11.45
C LEU A 42 -12.21 -34.08 12.32
N ASN A 43 -13.05 -34.36 13.33
CA ASN A 43 -12.90 -35.54 14.18
C ASN A 43 -13.11 -36.87 13.39
N ILE A 44 -14.11 -36.90 12.49
CA ILE A 44 -14.37 -38.07 11.64
C ILE A 44 -13.18 -38.30 10.68
N VAL A 45 -12.63 -37.23 10.11
CA VAL A 45 -11.46 -37.31 9.22
C VAL A 45 -10.25 -37.83 9.98
N ASP A 46 -10.00 -37.33 11.20
CA ASP A 46 -8.89 -37.76 12.04
C ASP A 46 -9.00 -39.27 12.42
N ASP A 47 -10.23 -39.72 12.74
CA ASP A 47 -10.48 -41.08 13.24
C ASP A 47 -10.63 -42.14 12.12
N GLN A 48 -11.24 -41.76 10.99
CA GLN A 48 -11.73 -42.73 10.00
C GLN A 48 -11.13 -42.60 8.59
N TYR A 49 -10.33 -41.57 8.32
CA TYR A 49 -9.75 -41.44 6.99
C TYR A 49 -8.69 -42.50 6.73
N VAL A 50 -8.63 -43.00 5.49
CA VAL A 50 -7.79 -44.15 5.10
C VAL A 50 -6.29 -43.89 5.31
N ASP A 51 -5.84 -42.67 5.18
CA ASP A 51 -4.44 -42.26 5.38
C ASP A 51 -4.30 -41.32 6.59
N THR A 52 -3.11 -41.26 7.18
CA THR A 52 -2.81 -40.31 8.26
C THR A 52 -2.89 -38.88 7.77
N VAL A 53 -3.69 -38.02 8.39
CA VAL A 53 -3.89 -36.64 8.06
C VAL A 53 -3.50 -35.74 9.23
N ASN A 54 -2.83 -34.64 8.94
CA ASN A 54 -2.64 -33.58 9.92
C ASN A 54 -3.86 -32.66 9.91
N VAL A 55 -4.72 -32.78 10.91
CA VAL A 55 -5.94 -31.96 11.05
C VAL A 55 -5.61 -30.47 11.15
N GLY A 56 -4.48 -30.10 11.78
CA GLY A 56 -4.00 -28.73 11.84
C GLY A 56 -3.79 -28.13 10.43
N ASP A 57 -3.13 -28.86 9.54
CA ASP A 57 -2.91 -28.42 8.15
C ASP A 57 -4.21 -28.29 7.36
N LEU A 58 -5.22 -29.12 7.66
CA LEU A 58 -6.55 -28.99 7.05
C LEU A 58 -7.24 -27.72 7.52
N VAL A 59 -7.18 -27.39 8.81
CA VAL A 59 -7.74 -26.18 9.38
C VAL A 59 -7.06 -24.95 8.77
N GLU A 60 -5.73 -24.92 8.70
CA GLU A 60 -4.96 -23.85 8.07
C GLU A 60 -5.40 -23.57 6.62
N LYS A 61 -5.68 -24.62 5.84
CA LYS A 61 -6.17 -24.51 4.47
C LYS A 61 -7.65 -24.08 4.36
N ALA A 62 -8.46 -24.44 5.36
CA ALA A 62 -9.88 -24.11 5.40
C ALA A 62 -10.16 -22.67 5.83
N MET A 63 -9.33 -22.10 6.72
CA MET A 63 -9.53 -20.74 7.26
C MET A 63 -9.64 -19.65 6.17
N PRO A 64 -8.73 -19.57 5.18
CA PRO A 64 -8.87 -18.61 4.09
C PRO A 64 -10.15 -18.82 3.29
N THR A 65 -10.53 -20.06 3.02
CA THR A 65 -11.74 -20.41 2.24
C THR A 65 -13.00 -19.93 2.94
N ILE A 66 -13.11 -20.14 4.26
CA ILE A 66 -14.28 -19.69 5.05
C ILE A 66 -14.40 -18.16 5.03
N LEU A 67 -13.27 -17.44 5.15
CA LEU A 67 -13.28 -15.98 5.17
C LEU A 67 -13.63 -15.36 3.81
N LYS A 68 -13.22 -15.99 2.72
CA LYS A 68 -13.58 -15.57 1.35
C LYS A 68 -15.09 -15.57 1.10
N GLU A 69 -15.85 -16.44 1.76
CA GLU A 69 -17.30 -16.46 1.70
C GLU A 69 -17.97 -15.23 2.35
N LEU A 70 -17.22 -14.38 3.06
CA LEU A 70 -17.76 -13.18 3.72
C LEU A 70 -17.62 -11.94 2.86
N ASP A 71 -16.39 -11.57 2.53
CA ASP A 71 -16.04 -10.41 1.73
C ASP A 71 -14.58 -10.54 1.23
N PRO A 72 -14.18 -9.78 0.17
CA PRO A 72 -12.84 -9.92 -0.42
C PRO A 72 -11.70 -9.34 0.43
N HIS A 73 -11.97 -8.83 1.62
CA HIS A 73 -10.98 -8.18 2.48
C HIS A 73 -10.78 -8.84 3.84
N SER A 74 -11.71 -9.73 4.25
CA SER A 74 -11.53 -10.56 5.44
C SER A 74 -10.53 -11.65 5.14
N VAL A 75 -9.40 -11.67 5.85
CA VAL A 75 -8.28 -12.58 5.55
C VAL A 75 -7.76 -13.28 6.79
N TYR A 76 -7.31 -14.52 6.61
CA TYR A 76 -6.52 -15.27 7.57
C TYR A 76 -5.03 -15.00 7.32
N ILE A 77 -4.29 -14.78 8.39
CA ILE A 77 -2.84 -14.50 8.37
C ILE A 77 -2.18 -15.56 9.25
N THR A 78 -1.34 -16.38 8.64
CA THR A 78 -0.63 -17.46 9.36
C THR A 78 0.31 -16.87 10.40
N GLN A 79 0.64 -17.64 11.44
CA GLN A 79 1.56 -17.20 12.51
C GLN A 79 2.88 -16.62 11.95
N LYS A 80 3.43 -17.24 10.90
CA LYS A 80 4.68 -16.79 10.26
C LYS A 80 4.55 -15.42 9.57
N ASP A 81 3.36 -15.06 9.09
CA ASP A 81 3.12 -13.85 8.30
C ASP A 81 2.61 -12.68 9.15
N VAL A 82 2.20 -12.93 10.42
CA VAL A 82 1.64 -11.90 11.32
C VAL A 82 2.62 -10.74 11.54
N GLN A 83 3.90 -11.05 11.72
CA GLN A 83 4.90 -10.00 11.93
C GLN A 83 5.00 -9.08 10.71
N GLN A 84 5.09 -9.64 9.51
CA GLN A 84 5.14 -8.85 8.27
C GLN A 84 3.88 -8.01 8.07
N ALA A 85 2.70 -8.60 8.30
CA ALA A 85 1.42 -7.88 8.18
C ALA A 85 1.29 -6.72 9.18
N ASN A 86 1.93 -6.80 10.34
CA ASN A 86 1.98 -5.73 11.33
C ASN A 86 3.04 -4.67 10.99
N ASP A 87 4.21 -5.08 10.46
CA ASP A 87 5.30 -4.18 10.07
C ASP A 87 4.84 -3.19 9.00
N ASP A 88 4.09 -3.68 7.99
CA ASP A 88 3.56 -2.87 6.89
C ASP A 88 2.67 -1.71 7.38
N LEU A 89 1.97 -1.90 8.50
CA LEU A 89 1.10 -0.90 9.10
C LEU A 89 1.84 0.00 10.11
N LYS A 90 2.82 -0.52 10.84
CA LYS A 90 3.59 0.25 11.84
C LYS A 90 4.52 1.28 11.21
N GLY A 91 4.85 1.16 9.92
CA GLY A 91 5.78 2.06 9.23
C GLY A 91 7.24 1.85 9.65
N SER A 92 7.57 0.67 10.18
CA SER A 92 8.94 0.21 10.42
C SER A 92 8.98 -1.30 10.62
N PHE A 93 10.12 -1.89 10.33
CA PHE A 93 10.40 -3.29 10.60
C PHE A 93 11.81 -3.45 11.17
N PHE A 94 12.13 -4.63 11.71
CA PHE A 94 13.47 -4.93 12.16
C PHE A 94 14.23 -5.76 11.14
N GLY A 95 15.44 -5.32 10.80
CA GLY A 95 16.24 -5.99 9.78
C GLY A 95 17.61 -5.35 9.60
N VAL A 96 18.24 -5.64 8.47
CA VAL A 96 19.59 -5.19 8.17
C VAL A 96 19.65 -3.77 7.55
N GLY A 97 18.57 -3.28 6.92
CA GLY A 97 18.51 -1.93 6.36
C GLY A 97 19.23 -1.78 5.02
N ILE A 98 18.84 -2.59 4.05
CA ILE A 98 19.25 -2.48 2.64
C ILE A 98 18.03 -2.53 1.72
N GLU A 99 18.14 -1.89 0.57
CA GLU A 99 17.32 -2.15 -0.61
C GLU A 99 18.11 -3.06 -1.54
N PHE A 100 17.50 -4.11 -2.02
CA PHE A 100 18.18 -5.08 -2.87
C PHE A 100 17.32 -5.57 -4.02
N THR A 101 17.97 -6.19 -4.98
CA THR A 101 17.34 -6.97 -6.06
C THR A 101 18.06 -8.29 -6.22
N ILE A 102 17.34 -9.32 -6.66
CA ILE A 102 17.94 -10.61 -7.00
C ILE A 102 18.24 -10.63 -8.48
N ARG A 103 19.50 -10.92 -8.83
CA ARG A 103 19.98 -11.03 -10.21
C ARG A 103 20.90 -12.22 -10.35
N LYS A 104 20.68 -13.02 -11.41
CA LYS A 104 21.49 -14.23 -11.63
C LYS A 104 21.68 -15.00 -10.32
N ASP A 105 20.53 -15.23 -9.67
CA ASP A 105 20.44 -16.01 -8.44
C ASP A 105 21.31 -15.47 -7.26
N THR A 106 21.52 -14.14 -7.20
CA THR A 106 22.32 -13.48 -6.16
C THR A 106 21.67 -12.18 -5.73
N ILE A 107 21.76 -11.85 -4.44
CA ILE A 107 21.30 -10.56 -3.88
C ILE A 107 22.30 -9.47 -4.24
N HIS A 108 21.84 -8.42 -4.91
CA HIS A 108 22.58 -7.20 -5.18
C HIS A 108 22.07 -6.05 -4.34
N VAL A 109 22.90 -5.46 -3.49
CA VAL A 109 22.56 -4.30 -2.68
C VAL A 109 22.43 -3.07 -3.59
N GLN A 110 21.20 -2.55 -3.71
CA GLN A 110 20.94 -1.33 -4.49
C GLN A 110 21.27 -0.08 -3.68
N ASN A 111 20.77 -0.05 -2.45
CA ASN A 111 20.95 1.05 -1.53
C ASN A 111 21.15 0.55 -0.10
N VAL A 112 21.85 1.34 0.72
CA VAL A 112 22.02 1.11 2.15
C VAL A 112 21.32 2.24 2.89
N ILE A 113 20.41 1.89 3.79
CA ILE A 113 19.62 2.87 4.54
C ILE A 113 20.55 3.70 5.43
N SER A 114 20.52 5.00 5.26
CA SER A 114 21.36 5.94 6.02
C SER A 114 21.08 5.84 7.52
N ASN A 115 22.15 5.83 8.31
CA ASN A 115 22.14 5.58 9.74
C ASN A 115 21.57 4.20 10.15
N GLY A 116 21.41 3.30 9.16
CA GLY A 116 20.92 1.94 9.35
C GLY A 116 21.98 0.96 9.83
N PRO A 117 21.56 -0.28 10.18
CA PRO A 117 22.47 -1.34 10.64
C PRO A 117 23.56 -1.71 9.63
N SER A 118 23.21 -1.83 8.35
CA SER A 118 24.15 -2.20 7.29
C SER A 118 25.20 -1.11 7.01
N GLU A 119 24.79 0.17 7.06
CA GLU A 119 25.75 1.27 6.91
C GLU A 119 26.76 1.26 8.05
N ARG A 120 26.29 1.08 9.30
CA ARG A 120 27.18 0.98 10.48
C ARG A 120 28.13 -0.23 10.40
N ALA A 121 27.68 -1.33 9.77
CA ALA A 121 28.52 -2.50 9.55
C ALA A 121 29.52 -2.33 8.38
N GLY A 122 29.33 -1.34 7.50
CA GLY A 122 30.21 -1.04 6.38
C GLY A 122 29.81 -1.66 5.04
N LEU A 123 28.55 -2.08 4.88
CA LEU A 123 28.01 -2.46 3.58
C LEU A 123 27.89 -1.22 2.69
N LEU A 124 28.02 -1.44 1.39
CA LEU A 124 27.89 -0.40 0.38
C LEU A 124 26.92 -0.82 -0.71
N ALA A 125 26.31 0.16 -1.36
CA ALA A 125 25.57 -0.08 -2.59
C ALA A 125 26.52 -0.69 -3.66
N GLY A 126 26.03 -1.71 -4.37
CA GLY A 126 26.82 -2.52 -5.30
C GLY A 126 27.46 -3.78 -4.71
N ASP A 127 27.38 -4.00 -3.39
CA ASP A 127 27.79 -5.26 -2.78
C ASP A 127 26.86 -6.40 -3.24
N LYS A 128 27.43 -7.59 -3.43
CA LYS A 128 26.69 -8.81 -3.77
C LYS A 128 26.72 -9.73 -2.56
N ILE A 129 25.58 -10.00 -1.94
CA ILE A 129 25.49 -10.93 -0.81
C ILE A 129 25.50 -12.34 -1.38
N VAL A 130 26.48 -13.13 -1.00
CA VAL A 130 26.71 -14.51 -1.47
C VAL A 130 26.67 -15.54 -0.35
N GLU A 131 26.75 -15.12 0.91
CA GLU A 131 26.61 -15.96 2.09
C GLU A 131 25.74 -15.26 3.13
N ILE A 132 24.91 -16.02 3.86
CA ILE A 132 24.17 -15.57 5.04
C ILE A 132 24.38 -16.62 6.14
N ASP A 133 24.83 -16.17 7.33
CA ASP A 133 25.13 -17.01 8.51
C ASP A 133 26.06 -18.20 8.18
N GLY A 134 27.06 -17.96 7.31
CA GLY A 134 28.06 -18.95 6.91
C GLY A 134 27.58 -19.93 5.83
N GLU A 135 26.32 -19.89 5.42
CA GLU A 135 25.77 -20.69 4.34
C GLU A 135 25.82 -19.94 3.01
N ALA A 136 26.14 -20.64 1.91
CA ALA A 136 26.07 -20.06 0.58
C ALA A 136 24.62 -19.67 0.25
N PHE A 137 24.40 -18.40 -0.13
CA PHE A 137 23.10 -17.87 -0.47
C PHE A 137 23.12 -17.38 -1.93
N VAL A 138 23.28 -18.33 -2.83
CA VAL A 138 23.29 -18.15 -4.30
C VAL A 138 22.64 -19.36 -4.96
N GLY A 139 22.04 -19.17 -6.13
CA GLY A 139 21.42 -20.26 -6.89
C GLY A 139 19.91 -20.09 -7.07
N LYS A 140 19.27 -21.05 -7.73
CA LYS A 140 17.87 -20.99 -8.18
C LYS A 140 16.85 -20.85 -7.04
N ASP A 141 17.22 -21.18 -5.82
CA ASP A 141 16.34 -21.13 -4.65
C ASP A 141 16.36 -19.76 -3.94
N VAL A 142 17.16 -18.82 -4.44
CA VAL A 142 17.20 -17.45 -3.91
C VAL A 142 15.99 -16.67 -4.41
N THR A 143 15.00 -16.49 -3.53
CA THR A 143 13.80 -15.69 -3.77
C THR A 143 13.81 -14.43 -2.92
N ASN A 144 13.00 -13.43 -3.29
CA ASN A 144 12.81 -12.24 -2.45
C ASN A 144 12.25 -12.60 -1.07
N GLU A 145 11.35 -13.56 -1.00
CA GLU A 145 10.75 -14.03 0.26
C GLU A 145 11.82 -14.63 1.18
N GLU A 146 12.64 -15.55 0.67
CA GLU A 146 13.70 -16.20 1.45
C GLU A 146 14.78 -15.19 1.86
N ALA A 147 15.18 -14.27 0.95
CA ALA A 147 16.12 -13.20 1.27
C ALA A 147 15.58 -12.30 2.40
N MET A 148 14.31 -11.89 2.31
CA MET A 148 13.66 -11.10 3.34
C MET A 148 13.56 -11.85 4.67
N HIS A 149 13.20 -13.14 4.64
CA HIS A 149 13.11 -13.98 5.83
C HIS A 149 14.45 -14.09 6.56
N ARG A 150 15.57 -14.26 5.85
CA ARG A 150 16.90 -14.37 6.45
C ARG A 150 17.48 -13.03 6.90
N LEU A 151 17.18 -11.93 6.21
CA LEU A 151 17.74 -10.61 6.51
C LEU A 151 16.92 -9.83 7.55
N LYS A 152 15.60 -10.03 7.63
CA LYS A 152 14.76 -9.56 8.74
C LYS A 152 14.98 -10.42 9.99
N GLY A 153 14.43 -10.00 11.12
CA GLY A 153 14.45 -10.75 12.38
C GLY A 153 14.34 -9.82 13.57
N ASP A 154 14.30 -10.36 14.78
CA ASP A 154 14.09 -9.60 16.00
C ASP A 154 15.17 -8.53 16.22
N LYS A 155 14.75 -7.45 16.87
CA LYS A 155 15.64 -6.35 17.24
C LYS A 155 16.84 -6.87 18.04
N ASP A 156 18.01 -6.29 17.77
CA ASP A 156 19.28 -6.58 18.43
C ASP A 156 19.84 -8.00 18.18
N THR A 157 19.17 -8.83 17.36
CA THR A 157 19.76 -10.10 16.87
C THR A 157 20.82 -9.83 15.81
N LYS A 158 21.73 -10.77 15.61
CA LYS A 158 22.83 -10.65 14.66
C LYS A 158 22.60 -11.54 13.46
N VAL A 159 23.06 -11.09 12.31
CA VAL A 159 23.19 -11.88 11.09
C VAL A 159 24.58 -11.60 10.49
N GLU A 160 25.26 -12.64 10.04
CA GLU A 160 26.52 -12.52 9.31
C GLU A 160 26.24 -12.58 7.81
N VAL A 161 26.72 -11.60 7.04
CA VAL A 161 26.61 -11.61 5.58
C VAL A 161 27.99 -11.62 4.95
N GLY A 162 28.20 -12.55 4.02
CA GLY A 162 29.38 -12.61 3.17
C GLY A 162 29.09 -11.90 1.85
N VAL A 163 29.90 -10.89 1.52
CA VAL A 163 29.67 -10.07 0.31
C VAL A 163 30.87 -10.09 -0.61
N MET A 164 30.61 -10.03 -1.92
CA MET A 164 31.57 -9.74 -2.96
C MET A 164 31.40 -8.28 -3.39
N ARG A 165 32.50 -7.49 -3.35
CA ARG A 165 32.49 -6.07 -3.71
C ARG A 165 33.19 -5.83 -5.04
N GLY A 166 32.47 -5.25 -6.01
CA GLY A 166 32.99 -4.99 -7.35
C GLY A 166 33.49 -6.28 -8.02
N ASN A 167 34.72 -6.26 -8.52
CA ASN A 167 35.39 -7.40 -9.17
C ASN A 167 36.28 -8.24 -8.22
N GLU A 168 36.19 -8.00 -6.90
CA GLU A 168 36.97 -8.77 -5.94
C GLU A 168 36.48 -10.23 -5.88
N LYS A 169 37.45 -11.17 -5.84
CA LYS A 169 37.16 -12.59 -5.65
C LYS A 169 37.05 -12.99 -4.17
N LYS A 170 37.46 -12.09 -3.27
CA LYS A 170 37.46 -12.34 -1.83
C LYS A 170 36.12 -11.98 -1.22
N ILE A 171 35.56 -12.90 -0.46
CA ILE A 171 34.34 -12.66 0.32
C ILE A 171 34.73 -11.87 1.56
N ARG A 172 34.06 -10.73 1.76
CA ARG A 172 34.14 -9.91 2.98
C ARG A 172 32.97 -10.26 3.87
N ARG A 173 33.20 -10.56 5.14
CA ARG A 173 32.14 -10.88 6.10
C ARG A 173 31.86 -9.70 7.01
N TYR A 174 30.58 -9.40 7.19
CA TYR A 174 30.07 -8.34 8.04
C TYR A 174 29.03 -8.90 9.00
N THR A 175 29.20 -8.66 10.29
CA THR A 175 28.19 -8.96 11.30
C THR A 175 27.31 -7.73 11.44
N ILE A 176 26.03 -7.88 11.11
CA ILE A 176 25.02 -6.80 11.20
C ILE A 176 24.13 -7.08 12.40
N VAL A 177 24.02 -6.09 13.29
CA VAL A 177 23.04 -6.13 14.38
C VAL A 177 21.73 -5.57 13.85
N ARG A 178 20.69 -6.40 13.74
CA ARG A 178 19.38 -5.98 13.23
C ARG A 178 18.82 -4.82 14.07
N GLY A 179 18.27 -3.83 13.41
CA GLY A 179 17.72 -2.64 14.03
C GLY A 179 16.42 -2.21 13.38
N GLU A 180 15.79 -1.19 13.95
CA GLU A 180 14.59 -0.61 13.35
C GLU A 180 14.92 0.08 12.02
N ILE A 181 14.20 -0.30 10.97
CA ILE A 181 14.28 0.26 9.63
C ILE A 181 13.01 1.04 9.39
N PRO A 182 13.07 2.38 9.34
CA PRO A 182 11.87 3.18 9.09
C PRO A 182 11.40 3.01 7.65
N MET A 183 10.11 2.78 7.48
CA MET A 183 9.43 2.87 6.20
C MET A 183 8.73 4.23 6.13
N LYS A 184 9.29 5.15 5.36
CA LYS A 184 8.72 6.49 5.21
C LYS A 184 7.35 6.41 4.54
N SER A 185 6.37 7.05 5.16
CA SER A 185 5.06 7.27 4.55
C SER A 185 5.09 8.43 3.56
N VAL A 186 5.86 9.49 3.88
CA VAL A 186 6.07 10.63 2.99
C VAL A 186 7.37 10.41 2.23
N THR A 187 7.27 10.25 0.91
CA THR A 187 8.41 9.85 0.06
C THR A 187 8.99 10.99 -0.79
N ALA A 188 8.24 12.07 -0.98
CA ALA A 188 8.74 13.26 -1.66
C ALA A 188 8.11 14.53 -1.10
N VAL A 189 8.94 15.57 -0.89
CA VAL A 189 8.53 16.89 -0.39
C VAL A 189 9.39 17.95 -1.08
N TYR A 190 8.78 18.79 -1.92
CA TYR A 190 9.50 19.86 -2.64
C TYR A 190 8.53 20.90 -3.19
N MET A 191 9.08 22.00 -3.69
CA MET A 191 8.31 23.04 -4.37
C MET A 191 8.16 22.71 -5.86
N LEU A 192 6.91 22.59 -6.37
CA LEU A 192 6.61 22.43 -7.81
C LEU A 192 6.96 23.70 -8.60
N ASP A 193 6.66 24.84 -8.00
CA ASP A 193 7.01 26.17 -8.48
C ASP A 193 7.30 27.10 -7.30
N ARG A 194 7.33 28.41 -7.50
CA ARG A 194 7.67 29.38 -6.44
C ARG A 194 6.63 29.47 -5.31
N LYS A 195 5.42 28.92 -5.50
CA LYS A 195 4.28 29.09 -4.59
C LYS A 195 3.65 27.77 -4.17
N THR A 196 3.89 26.70 -4.92
CA THR A 196 3.15 25.45 -4.77
C THR A 196 4.05 24.38 -4.16
N GLY A 197 3.72 23.97 -2.93
CA GLY A 197 4.34 22.84 -2.26
C GLY A 197 3.69 21.50 -2.68
N TYR A 198 4.49 20.46 -2.75
CA TYR A 198 4.06 19.12 -3.10
C TYR A 198 4.52 18.12 -2.04
N ILE A 199 3.60 17.23 -1.64
CA ILE A 199 3.86 16.14 -0.70
C ILE A 199 3.30 14.84 -1.27
N LYS A 200 4.15 13.84 -1.47
CA LYS A 200 3.77 12.47 -1.85
C LYS A 200 3.61 11.60 -0.62
N ILE A 201 2.45 10.98 -0.47
CA ILE A 201 2.17 10.05 0.64
C ILE A 201 1.90 8.67 0.07
N LYS A 202 2.74 7.69 0.42
CA LYS A 202 2.74 6.33 -0.11
C LYS A 202 1.79 5.39 0.63
N ASN A 203 1.64 5.60 1.96
CA ASN A 203 0.76 4.83 2.83
C ASN A 203 0.33 5.63 4.05
N PHE A 204 -0.63 5.10 4.83
CA PHE A 204 -1.08 5.67 6.09
C PHE A 204 -0.63 4.80 7.28
N GLY A 205 0.64 4.93 7.70
CA GLY A 205 1.19 4.30 8.89
C GLY A 205 1.12 5.19 10.13
N ASP A 206 1.61 4.70 11.26
CA ASP A 206 1.65 5.44 12.54
C ASP A 206 2.47 6.74 12.45
N LYS A 207 3.51 6.77 11.59
CA LYS A 207 4.41 7.91 11.44
C LYS A 207 3.95 8.92 10.38
N THR A 208 2.87 8.64 9.63
CA THR A 208 2.43 9.48 8.50
C THR A 208 2.09 10.90 8.92
N TYR A 209 1.33 11.09 9.99
CA TYR A 209 0.97 12.44 10.44
C TYR A 209 2.17 13.24 10.97
N PRO A 210 3.05 12.71 11.82
CA PRO A 210 4.31 13.38 12.16
C PRO A 210 5.18 13.74 10.94
N GLU A 211 5.29 12.84 9.96
CA GLU A 211 6.06 13.10 8.72
C GLU A 211 5.40 14.19 7.88
N LEU A 212 4.06 14.22 7.80
CA LEU A 212 3.33 15.31 7.16
C LEU A 212 3.64 16.67 7.82
N LEU A 213 3.61 16.75 9.16
CA LEU A 213 3.91 17.98 9.88
C LEU A 213 5.33 18.48 9.61
N ILE A 214 6.32 17.58 9.62
CA ILE A 214 7.72 17.91 9.27
C ILE A 214 7.78 18.45 7.83
N SER A 215 7.06 17.81 6.91
CA SER A 215 6.99 18.21 5.50
C SER A 215 6.38 19.60 5.31
N LEU A 216 5.29 19.88 6.03
CA LEU A 216 4.64 21.19 6.01
C LEU A 216 5.54 22.29 6.58
N VAL A 217 6.31 21.99 7.65
CA VAL A 217 7.31 22.93 8.19
C VAL A 217 8.41 23.20 7.15
N ARG A 218 8.94 22.17 6.47
CA ARG A 218 9.93 22.32 5.40
C ARG A 218 9.40 23.26 4.30
N LEU A 219 8.22 22.99 3.76
CA LEU A 219 7.61 23.82 2.71
C LEU A 219 7.31 25.25 3.21
N SER A 220 6.94 25.39 4.48
CA SER A 220 6.69 26.72 5.08
C SER A 220 7.94 27.59 5.11
N GLN A 221 9.12 26.99 5.32
CA GLN A 221 10.40 27.68 5.23
C GLN A 221 10.75 28.12 3.79
N GLU A 222 10.21 27.41 2.80
CA GLU A 222 10.34 27.74 1.38
C GLU A 222 9.25 28.71 0.88
N GLY A 223 8.24 29.01 1.73
CA GLY A 223 7.23 30.05 1.47
C GLY A 223 6.08 29.59 0.58
N PHE A 224 5.63 28.32 0.68
CA PHE A 224 4.51 27.84 -0.11
C PHE A 224 3.19 28.57 0.23
N GLU A 225 2.39 28.82 -0.78
CA GLU A 225 1.07 29.45 -0.71
C GLU A 225 -0.05 28.46 -1.08
N ASN A 226 0.26 27.43 -1.87
CA ASN A 226 -0.64 26.37 -2.34
C ASN A 226 -0.06 24.99 -2.00
N LEU A 227 -0.90 23.98 -1.80
CA LEU A 227 -0.47 22.65 -1.42
C LEU A 227 -1.09 21.57 -2.29
N VAL A 228 -0.25 20.64 -2.73
CA VAL A 228 -0.64 19.37 -3.37
C VAL A 228 -0.34 18.21 -2.43
N ILE A 229 -1.37 17.42 -2.11
CA ILE A 229 -1.20 16.12 -1.45
C ILE A 229 -1.43 15.03 -2.51
N ASP A 230 -0.40 14.28 -2.84
CA ASP A 230 -0.50 13.19 -3.82
C ASP A 230 -0.68 11.83 -3.14
N LEU A 231 -1.86 11.24 -3.33
CA LEU A 231 -2.26 9.93 -2.83
C LEU A 231 -2.34 8.87 -3.94
N ARG A 232 -1.90 9.18 -5.16
CA ARG A 232 -1.88 8.19 -6.26
C ARG A 232 -1.01 7.01 -5.89
N GLY A 233 -1.48 5.78 -6.16
CA GLY A 233 -0.81 4.53 -5.75
C GLY A 233 -0.84 4.23 -4.25
N ASN A 234 -1.52 5.03 -3.43
CA ASN A 234 -1.62 4.84 -1.98
C ASN A 234 -2.81 3.96 -1.61
N ARG A 235 -2.56 2.71 -1.26
CA ARG A 235 -3.60 1.71 -0.90
C ARG A 235 -4.18 1.86 0.50
N GLY A 236 -3.87 2.96 1.20
CA GLY A 236 -4.42 3.28 2.51
C GLY A 236 -3.52 2.90 3.68
N GLY A 237 -4.14 2.45 4.76
CA GLY A 237 -3.49 2.12 6.04
C GLY A 237 -4.40 2.45 7.22
N TYR A 238 -3.86 3.03 8.28
CA TYR A 238 -4.63 3.34 9.49
C TYR A 238 -5.63 4.49 9.29
N LEU A 239 -6.88 4.23 9.68
CA LEU A 239 -7.95 5.24 9.73
C LEU A 239 -7.54 6.44 10.60
N GLY A 240 -6.94 6.19 11.76
CA GLY A 240 -6.50 7.25 12.67
C GLY A 240 -5.54 8.24 12.04
N SER A 241 -4.59 7.77 11.22
CA SER A 241 -3.64 8.63 10.50
C SER A 241 -4.34 9.51 9.46
N ALA A 242 -5.32 8.96 8.71
CA ALA A 242 -6.12 9.75 7.77
C ALA A 242 -6.97 10.81 8.48
N VAL A 243 -7.55 10.47 9.64
CA VAL A 243 -8.31 11.41 10.47
C VAL A 243 -7.42 12.55 10.97
N GLN A 244 -6.23 12.24 11.50
CA GLN A 244 -5.27 13.25 11.96
C GLN A 244 -4.84 14.18 10.82
N MET A 245 -4.55 13.62 9.64
CA MET A 245 -4.20 14.41 8.47
C MET A 245 -5.35 15.32 8.02
N ALA A 246 -6.59 14.79 7.92
CA ALA A 246 -7.75 15.59 7.54
C ALA A 246 -8.03 16.71 8.55
N ASN A 247 -7.82 16.45 9.84
CA ASN A 247 -7.96 17.44 10.90
C ASN A 247 -7.04 18.67 10.70
N GLU A 248 -5.87 18.50 10.07
CA GLU A 248 -4.95 19.61 9.79
C GLU A 248 -5.55 20.66 8.84
N PHE A 249 -6.45 20.23 7.96
CA PHE A 249 -7.02 21.06 6.90
C PHE A 249 -8.47 21.49 7.14
N LEU A 250 -9.19 20.88 8.08
CA LEU A 250 -10.61 21.12 8.31
C LEU A 250 -10.86 22.04 9.51
N SER A 251 -11.82 22.96 9.36
CA SER A 251 -12.27 23.80 10.45
C SER A 251 -13.01 22.98 11.52
N ARG A 252 -13.09 23.54 12.73
CA ARG A 252 -13.66 22.86 13.90
C ARG A 252 -15.08 22.32 13.66
N GLY A 253 -15.31 21.08 14.10
CA GLY A 253 -16.63 20.43 14.09
C GLY A 253 -17.01 19.78 12.76
N LYS A 254 -16.21 19.95 11.70
CA LYS A 254 -16.45 19.28 10.41
C LYS A 254 -16.32 17.76 10.58
N LEU A 255 -17.29 17.01 10.05
CA LEU A 255 -17.23 15.56 10.02
C LEU A 255 -16.11 15.14 9.04
N ILE A 256 -15.26 14.21 9.47
CA ILE A 256 -14.19 13.63 8.63
C ILE A 256 -14.68 12.30 8.04
N VAL A 257 -15.16 11.43 8.91
CA VAL A 257 -15.66 10.10 8.57
C VAL A 257 -16.50 9.58 9.73
N TYR A 258 -17.45 8.69 9.47
CA TYR A 258 -18.02 7.86 10.52
C TYR A 258 -17.99 6.38 10.13
N THR A 259 -17.95 5.52 11.14
CA THR A 259 -17.98 4.06 10.96
C THR A 259 -19.23 3.50 11.59
N GLU A 260 -19.83 2.49 10.96
CA GLU A 260 -21.02 1.81 11.46
C GLU A 260 -21.06 0.36 10.98
N GLY A 261 -21.47 -0.56 11.84
CA GLY A 261 -21.57 -1.97 11.54
C GLY A 261 -22.65 -2.67 12.36
N ARG A 262 -22.91 -3.93 12.06
CA ARG A 262 -23.98 -4.72 12.73
C ARG A 262 -23.87 -4.71 14.26
N ARG A 263 -22.64 -4.77 14.80
CA ARG A 263 -22.35 -4.77 16.24
C ARG A 263 -21.45 -3.60 16.65
N SER A 264 -20.99 -2.81 15.68
CA SER A 264 -20.22 -1.59 15.91
C SER A 264 -21.16 -0.41 15.82
N GLN A 265 -21.44 0.24 16.96
CA GLN A 265 -22.24 1.46 16.99
C GLN A 265 -21.59 2.54 16.12
N ARG A 266 -22.39 3.46 15.59
CA ARG A 266 -21.90 4.60 14.83
C ARG A 266 -20.89 5.40 15.64
N GLN A 267 -19.68 5.53 15.09
CA GLN A 267 -18.61 6.31 15.66
C GLN A 267 -18.21 7.42 14.68
N GLU A 268 -18.34 8.66 15.09
CA GLU A 268 -18.00 9.83 14.30
C GLU A 268 -16.62 10.38 14.65
N TYR A 269 -15.86 10.74 13.63
CA TYR A 269 -14.59 11.43 13.75
C TYR A 269 -14.75 12.85 13.19
N ARG A 270 -14.56 13.85 14.04
CA ARG A 270 -14.71 15.26 13.70
C ARG A 270 -13.43 16.04 13.93
N SER A 271 -13.22 17.08 13.13
CA SER A 271 -12.10 17.97 13.30
C SER A 271 -12.23 18.81 14.58
N ASP A 272 -11.10 19.02 15.26
CA ASP A 272 -11.02 19.80 16.49
C ASP A 272 -10.69 21.29 16.25
N GLY A 273 -10.35 21.65 14.99
CA GLY A 273 -10.04 22.99 14.55
C GLY A 273 -8.66 23.51 14.98
N ARG A 274 -7.75 22.61 15.38
CA ARG A 274 -6.38 22.98 15.78
C ARG A 274 -5.39 22.97 14.61
N GLY A 275 -5.78 22.43 13.45
CA GLY A 275 -4.95 22.38 12.27
C GLY A 275 -4.54 23.77 11.79
N SER A 276 -3.31 23.90 11.33
CA SER A 276 -2.70 25.18 10.96
C SER A 276 -3.00 25.58 9.49
N TYR A 277 -3.40 24.61 8.68
CA TYR A 277 -3.53 24.81 7.22
C TYR A 277 -4.98 24.80 6.72
N GLN A 278 -5.93 25.24 7.56
CA GLN A 278 -7.37 25.21 7.25
C GLN A 278 -7.77 26.08 6.06
N LYS A 279 -6.98 27.08 5.68
CA LYS A 279 -7.30 28.06 4.61
C LYS A 279 -6.41 27.95 3.38
N ILE A 280 -5.37 27.11 3.42
CA ILE A 280 -4.46 27.00 2.27
C ILE A 280 -5.21 26.41 1.05
N PRO A 281 -5.01 26.95 -0.15
CA PRO A 281 -5.46 26.30 -1.38
C PRO A 281 -4.91 24.87 -1.45
N LEU A 282 -5.80 23.88 -1.57
CA LEU A 282 -5.47 22.45 -1.47
C LEU A 282 -6.01 21.68 -2.66
N VAL A 283 -5.12 20.92 -3.29
CA VAL A 283 -5.46 19.89 -4.27
C VAL A 283 -5.02 18.52 -3.76
N VAL A 284 -5.87 17.53 -3.92
CA VAL A 284 -5.55 16.12 -3.60
C VAL A 284 -5.56 15.33 -4.90
N LEU A 285 -4.45 14.67 -5.20
CA LEU A 285 -4.34 13.77 -6.36
C LEU A 285 -4.68 12.35 -5.96
N ILE A 286 -5.55 11.70 -6.74
CA ILE A 286 -5.94 10.31 -6.56
C ILE A 286 -5.90 9.55 -7.89
N ASP A 287 -5.81 8.23 -7.80
CA ASP A 287 -5.94 7.30 -8.92
C ASP A 287 -6.70 6.03 -8.51
N GLU A 288 -6.83 5.08 -9.42
CA GLU A 288 -7.51 3.80 -9.22
C GLU A 288 -6.90 2.91 -8.13
N GLU A 289 -5.66 3.16 -7.72
CA GLU A 289 -5.00 2.47 -6.61
C GLU A 289 -5.16 3.19 -5.26
N SER A 290 -5.65 4.44 -5.26
CA SER A 290 -5.96 5.17 -4.03
C SER A 290 -7.12 4.50 -3.30
N ALA A 291 -6.87 3.91 -2.12
CA ALA A 291 -7.86 3.07 -1.44
C ALA A 291 -7.95 3.35 0.08
N SER A 292 -9.08 2.97 0.70
CA SER A 292 -9.24 2.92 2.16
C SER A 292 -8.94 4.27 2.84
N ALA A 293 -7.88 4.40 3.65
CA ALA A 293 -7.49 5.64 4.34
C ALA A 293 -7.26 6.82 3.38
N SER A 294 -6.76 6.57 2.16
CA SER A 294 -6.65 7.58 1.10
C SER A 294 -8.03 8.11 0.69
N GLU A 295 -9.01 7.24 0.60
CA GLU A 295 -10.38 7.60 0.26
C GLU A 295 -11.10 8.30 1.41
N ILE A 296 -10.76 7.97 2.67
CA ILE A 296 -11.24 8.69 3.85
C ILE A 296 -10.73 10.14 3.80
N PHE A 297 -9.44 10.34 3.54
CA PHE A 297 -8.86 11.68 3.44
C PHE A 297 -9.45 12.46 2.24
N ALA A 298 -9.43 11.89 1.04
CA ALA A 298 -9.95 12.54 -0.16
C ALA A 298 -11.46 12.85 -0.03
N GLY A 299 -12.26 11.89 0.49
CA GLY A 299 -13.68 12.08 0.73
C GLY A 299 -13.98 13.14 1.79
N ALA A 300 -13.18 13.23 2.86
CA ALA A 300 -13.31 14.29 3.86
C ALA A 300 -13.05 15.68 3.27
N ILE A 301 -12.05 15.81 2.40
CA ILE A 301 -11.73 17.07 1.72
C ILE A 301 -12.82 17.41 0.70
N GLN A 302 -13.26 16.45 -0.13
CA GLN A 302 -14.27 16.65 -1.17
C GLN A 302 -15.64 17.02 -0.59
N ASP A 303 -16.15 16.22 0.36
CA ASP A 303 -17.52 16.36 0.88
C ASP A 303 -17.70 17.59 1.78
N ASN A 304 -16.60 18.09 2.37
CA ASN A 304 -16.59 19.37 3.08
C ASN A 304 -16.28 20.58 2.16
N ASP A 305 -16.14 20.39 0.84
CA ASP A 305 -15.75 21.41 -0.13
C ASP A 305 -14.48 22.18 0.27
N ARG A 306 -13.53 21.48 0.90
CA ARG A 306 -12.31 22.06 1.46
C ARG A 306 -11.18 22.20 0.44
N GLY A 307 -11.21 21.41 -0.60
CA GLY A 307 -10.20 21.39 -1.65
C GLY A 307 -10.70 20.62 -2.87
N THR A 308 -9.94 20.66 -3.94
CA THR A 308 -10.26 20.02 -5.22
C THR A 308 -9.58 18.67 -5.34
N ILE A 309 -10.31 17.66 -5.76
CA ILE A 309 -9.80 16.30 -6.02
C ILE A 309 -9.53 16.17 -7.52
N ILE A 310 -8.31 15.83 -7.90
CA ILE A 310 -7.89 15.71 -9.30
C ILE A 310 -7.33 14.31 -9.59
N GLY A 311 -7.62 13.77 -10.76
CA GLY A 311 -7.06 12.50 -11.23
C GLY A 311 -8.10 11.53 -11.76
N ARG A 312 -8.07 10.27 -11.31
CA ARG A 312 -9.00 9.22 -11.70
C ARG A 312 -9.75 8.68 -10.50
N ARG A 313 -10.89 8.03 -10.77
CA ARG A 313 -11.75 7.44 -9.73
C ARG A 313 -10.95 6.42 -8.88
N SER A 314 -11.07 6.55 -7.56
CA SER A 314 -10.36 5.71 -6.61
C SER A 314 -10.83 4.24 -6.60
N PHE A 315 -10.22 3.42 -5.76
CA PHE A 315 -10.43 1.98 -5.71
C PHE A 315 -11.84 1.56 -5.25
N GLY A 316 -12.39 2.24 -4.24
CA GLY A 316 -13.70 1.89 -3.66
C GLY A 316 -13.64 0.86 -2.53
N LYS A 317 -12.71 1.03 -1.57
CA LYS A 317 -12.65 0.20 -0.35
C LYS A 317 -13.22 0.96 0.85
N GLY A 318 -14.48 0.70 1.19
CA GLY A 318 -15.23 1.34 2.28
C GLY A 318 -15.44 0.43 3.51
N LEU A 319 -14.58 -0.56 3.74
CA LEU A 319 -14.68 -1.55 4.82
C LEU A 319 -13.66 -1.29 5.92
N VAL A 320 -14.12 -1.40 7.17
CA VAL A 320 -13.27 -1.30 8.38
C VAL A 320 -12.92 -2.69 8.85
N GLN A 321 -11.63 -2.97 8.94
CA GLN A 321 -11.11 -4.26 9.34
C GLN A 321 -10.51 -4.19 10.74
N GLN A 322 -10.72 -5.22 11.55
CA GLN A 322 -10.14 -5.40 12.87
C GLN A 322 -9.23 -6.63 12.89
N PRO A 323 -7.98 -6.50 13.34
CA PRO A 323 -7.13 -7.66 13.60
C PRO A 323 -7.59 -8.36 14.88
N ILE A 324 -7.72 -9.68 14.82
CA ILE A 324 -8.10 -10.56 15.92
C ILE A 324 -7.06 -11.67 16.00
N SER A 325 -6.25 -11.69 17.05
CA SER A 325 -5.24 -12.74 17.29
C SER A 325 -5.91 -14.04 17.74
N LEU A 326 -5.44 -15.15 17.22
CA LEU A 326 -5.82 -16.49 17.62
C LEU A 326 -4.82 -17.08 18.62
N HIS A 327 -5.17 -18.21 19.25
CA HIS A 327 -4.38 -18.80 20.34
C HIS A 327 -3.02 -19.36 19.90
N ASP A 328 -2.92 -19.75 18.63
CA ASP A 328 -1.71 -20.29 18.00
C ASP A 328 -0.75 -19.21 17.50
N GLY A 329 -1.11 -17.92 17.69
CA GLY A 329 -0.35 -16.77 17.21
C GLY A 329 -0.68 -16.35 15.77
N SER A 330 -1.55 -17.06 15.07
CA SER A 330 -2.13 -16.60 13.81
C SER A 330 -3.15 -15.45 14.04
N MET A 331 -3.63 -14.82 12.98
CA MET A 331 -4.52 -13.66 13.07
C MET A 331 -5.59 -13.69 11.99
N ILE A 332 -6.78 -13.23 12.35
CA ILE A 332 -7.84 -12.92 11.39
C ILE A 332 -7.94 -11.40 11.29
N ARG A 333 -7.91 -10.88 10.08
CA ARG A 333 -8.29 -9.50 9.80
C ARG A 333 -9.73 -9.51 9.29
N LEU A 334 -10.69 -9.19 10.18
CA LEU A 334 -12.12 -9.33 9.92
C LEU A 334 -12.77 -7.98 9.65
N THR A 335 -13.61 -7.90 8.64
CA THR A 335 -14.48 -6.74 8.37
C THR A 335 -15.58 -6.66 9.43
N ILE A 336 -15.61 -5.56 10.20
CA ILE A 336 -16.54 -5.36 11.31
C ILE A 336 -17.51 -4.19 11.10
N ALA A 337 -17.20 -3.27 10.19
CA ALA A 337 -18.00 -2.08 9.90
C ALA A 337 -17.75 -1.58 8.47
N ARG A 338 -18.59 -0.64 8.03
CA ARG A 338 -18.34 0.22 6.87
C ARG A 338 -17.98 1.61 7.35
N TYR A 339 -17.25 2.35 6.52
CA TYR A 339 -17.09 3.78 6.76
C TYR A 339 -17.84 4.61 5.72
N TYR A 340 -18.23 5.78 6.15
CA TYR A 340 -19.05 6.72 5.42
C TYR A 340 -18.39 8.10 5.46
N SER A 341 -18.37 8.76 4.32
CA SER A 341 -17.84 10.12 4.19
C SER A 341 -18.78 11.17 4.81
N PRO A 342 -18.38 12.43 4.90
CA PRO A 342 -19.22 13.49 5.49
C PRO A 342 -20.59 13.66 4.83
N SER A 343 -20.74 13.41 3.54
CA SER A 343 -22.04 13.44 2.85
C SER A 343 -22.95 12.25 3.21
N GLY A 344 -22.45 11.27 3.94
CA GLY A 344 -23.18 10.05 4.31
C GLY A 344 -23.04 8.90 3.30
N ARG A 345 -22.29 9.08 2.21
CA ARG A 345 -22.07 8.02 1.23
C ARG A 345 -21.08 6.97 1.72
N CYS A 346 -21.43 5.70 1.50
CA CYS A 346 -20.48 4.59 1.56
C CYS A 346 -19.84 4.44 0.19
N ILE A 347 -18.52 4.48 0.14
CA ILE A 347 -17.77 4.40 -1.13
C ILE A 347 -17.42 2.97 -1.54
N GLN A 348 -17.80 1.97 -0.71
CA GLN A 348 -17.52 0.57 -1.00
C GLN A 348 -18.13 0.17 -2.34
N ARG A 349 -17.27 -0.27 -3.28
CA ARG A 349 -17.74 -0.83 -4.55
C ARG A 349 -18.46 -2.17 -4.30
N PRO A 350 -19.42 -2.54 -5.16
CA PRO A 350 -20.16 -3.79 -5.02
C PRO A 350 -19.23 -5.01 -5.01
N TYR A 351 -19.59 -6.02 -4.25
CA TYR A 351 -18.95 -7.33 -4.26
C TYR A 351 -20.00 -8.40 -3.99
N THR A 352 -19.76 -9.61 -4.47
CA THR A 352 -20.56 -10.80 -4.19
C THR A 352 -19.77 -11.72 -3.26
N SER A 353 -20.39 -12.17 -2.16
CA SER A 353 -19.78 -13.14 -1.24
C SER A 353 -19.36 -14.40 -2.00
N GLY A 354 -18.12 -14.85 -1.78
CA GLY A 354 -17.57 -16.03 -2.47
C GLY A 354 -17.05 -15.78 -3.89
N ASP A 355 -17.19 -14.58 -4.44
CA ASP A 355 -16.69 -14.20 -5.76
C ASP A 355 -15.58 -13.13 -5.66
N ASP A 356 -14.42 -13.53 -5.14
CA ASP A 356 -13.25 -12.65 -5.09
C ASP A 356 -12.74 -12.28 -6.48
N ARG A 357 -12.93 -13.17 -7.46
CA ARG A 357 -12.37 -13.00 -8.79
C ARG A 357 -12.96 -11.80 -9.52
N SER A 358 -14.27 -11.65 -9.50
CA SER A 358 -14.92 -10.48 -10.14
C SER A 358 -14.49 -9.17 -9.46
N TYR A 359 -14.27 -9.21 -8.16
CA TYR A 359 -13.79 -8.06 -7.40
C TYR A 359 -12.34 -7.70 -7.74
N GLU A 360 -11.45 -8.68 -7.89
CA GLU A 360 -10.05 -8.47 -8.29
C GLU A 360 -9.94 -7.98 -9.74
N GLU A 361 -10.77 -8.52 -10.64
CA GLU A 361 -10.79 -8.17 -12.06
C GLU A 361 -11.45 -6.79 -12.35
N ASP A 362 -12.09 -6.14 -11.38
CA ASP A 362 -12.78 -4.85 -11.57
C ASP A 362 -11.87 -3.76 -12.16
N LEU A 363 -10.63 -3.64 -11.70
CA LEU A 363 -9.70 -2.66 -12.27
C LEU A 363 -9.38 -2.96 -13.74
N ILE A 364 -9.28 -4.24 -14.11
CA ILE A 364 -9.06 -4.67 -15.48
C ILE A 364 -10.31 -4.34 -16.32
N TYR A 365 -11.49 -4.61 -15.78
CA TYR A 365 -12.77 -4.26 -16.41
C TYR A 365 -12.87 -2.74 -16.66
N ARG A 366 -12.58 -1.91 -15.66
CA ARG A 366 -12.58 -0.44 -15.76
C ARG A 366 -11.61 0.06 -16.83
N TYR A 367 -10.40 -0.53 -16.89
CA TYR A 367 -9.40 -0.20 -17.90
C TYR A 367 -9.91 -0.56 -19.32
N GLN A 368 -10.46 -1.77 -19.51
CA GLN A 368 -10.96 -2.25 -20.80
C GLN A 368 -12.17 -1.43 -21.32
N HIS A 369 -12.98 -0.89 -20.40
CA HIS A 369 -14.14 -0.06 -20.73
C HIS A 369 -13.81 1.44 -20.83
N GLY A 370 -12.53 1.80 -20.82
CA GLY A 370 -12.08 3.16 -21.11
C GLY A 370 -12.13 4.13 -19.95
N GLU A 371 -12.46 3.68 -18.72
CA GLU A 371 -12.59 4.58 -17.56
C GLU A 371 -11.29 5.31 -17.20
N PHE A 372 -10.14 4.70 -17.50
CA PHE A 372 -8.84 5.34 -17.22
C PHE A 372 -8.49 6.44 -18.23
N PHE A 373 -9.24 6.53 -19.33
CA PHE A 373 -8.93 7.43 -20.46
C PHE A 373 -9.99 8.51 -20.65
N SER A 374 -11.24 8.27 -20.23
CA SER A 374 -12.36 9.19 -20.45
C SER A 374 -13.29 9.26 -19.24
N GLN A 375 -13.64 10.48 -18.86
CA GLN A 375 -14.64 10.73 -17.82
C GLN A 375 -16.01 10.17 -18.19
N ASP A 376 -16.40 10.22 -19.46
CA ASP A 376 -17.69 9.73 -19.94
C ASP A 376 -17.86 8.21 -19.79
N SER A 377 -16.75 7.50 -19.58
CA SER A 377 -16.75 6.05 -19.34
C SER A 377 -17.00 5.69 -17.86
N ILE A 378 -17.01 6.67 -16.95
CA ILE A 378 -17.28 6.45 -15.53
C ILE A 378 -18.76 6.17 -15.34
N LYS A 379 -19.11 4.96 -14.91
CA LYS A 379 -20.48 4.62 -14.56
C LYS A 379 -20.75 4.93 -13.09
N HIS A 380 -21.79 5.69 -12.82
CA HIS A 380 -22.28 5.99 -11.49
C HIS A 380 -23.47 5.10 -11.19
N GLU A 381 -23.23 3.91 -10.60
CA GLU A 381 -24.28 2.94 -10.29
C GLU A 381 -24.85 3.10 -8.86
N GLY A 382 -24.19 3.92 -8.04
CA GLY A 382 -24.59 4.16 -6.66
C GLY A 382 -25.52 5.37 -6.48
N PRO A 383 -26.09 5.53 -5.28
CA PRO A 383 -26.97 6.67 -4.97
C PRO A 383 -26.21 8.00 -4.99
N GLU A 384 -26.94 9.05 -5.30
CA GLU A 384 -26.46 10.44 -5.26
C GLU A 384 -26.47 10.98 -3.83
N PHE A 385 -25.45 11.74 -3.50
CA PHE A 385 -25.29 12.50 -2.26
C PHE A 385 -24.83 13.91 -2.58
N HIS A 386 -24.81 14.78 -1.57
CA HIS A 386 -24.44 16.17 -1.76
C HIS A 386 -23.34 16.57 -0.77
N THR A 387 -22.36 17.33 -1.28
CA THR A 387 -21.34 17.95 -0.45
C THR A 387 -21.92 19.09 0.41
N SER A 388 -21.11 19.69 1.27
CA SER A 388 -21.52 20.84 2.09
C SER A 388 -22.07 22.02 1.26
N ASN A 389 -21.56 22.22 0.04
CA ASN A 389 -21.98 23.27 -0.90
C ASN A 389 -23.05 22.79 -1.89
N GLY A 390 -23.59 21.57 -1.74
CA GLY A 390 -24.64 21.04 -2.60
C GLY A 390 -24.18 20.44 -3.94
N ARG A 391 -22.87 20.23 -4.15
CA ARG A 391 -22.35 19.51 -5.32
C ARG A 391 -22.72 18.04 -5.25
N VAL A 392 -23.08 17.45 -6.39
CA VAL A 392 -23.41 16.02 -6.48
C VAL A 392 -22.15 15.16 -6.37
N VAL A 393 -22.20 14.14 -5.52
CA VAL A 393 -21.19 13.09 -5.38
C VAL A 393 -21.87 11.73 -5.28
N TYR A 394 -21.17 10.67 -5.66
CA TYR A 394 -21.76 9.33 -5.76
C TYR A 394 -21.21 8.37 -4.73
N GLY A 395 -22.05 7.47 -4.23
CA GLY A 395 -21.66 6.35 -3.39
C GLY A 395 -21.42 5.07 -4.21
N GLY A 396 -20.93 4.01 -3.57
CA GLY A 396 -20.86 2.67 -4.16
C GLY A 396 -19.75 2.40 -5.17
N GLY A 397 -18.78 3.32 -5.35
CA GLY A 397 -17.77 3.11 -6.38
C GLY A 397 -16.47 3.87 -6.19
N GLY A 398 -16.07 4.17 -4.94
CA GLY A 398 -14.90 4.98 -4.65
C GLY A 398 -15.18 6.49 -4.70
N ILE A 399 -14.11 7.28 -4.73
CA ILE A 399 -14.14 8.74 -4.85
C ILE A 399 -13.94 9.10 -6.33
N THR A 400 -14.96 9.69 -6.95
CA THR A 400 -14.84 10.29 -8.29
C THR A 400 -14.18 11.66 -8.14
N PRO A 401 -13.10 11.97 -8.89
CA PRO A 401 -12.45 13.27 -8.79
C PRO A 401 -13.35 14.41 -9.28
N ASP A 402 -13.12 15.61 -8.75
CA ASP A 402 -13.81 16.84 -9.22
C ASP A 402 -13.34 17.22 -10.63
N ILE A 403 -12.06 16.95 -10.92
CA ILE A 403 -11.45 17.18 -12.23
C ILE A 403 -10.79 15.87 -12.66
N PHE A 404 -11.33 15.28 -13.72
CA PHE A 404 -10.79 14.06 -14.30
C PHE A 404 -9.54 14.36 -15.14
N VAL A 405 -8.47 13.58 -14.90
CA VAL A 405 -7.27 13.57 -15.73
C VAL A 405 -6.97 12.14 -16.11
N GLY A 406 -7.21 11.79 -17.36
CA GLY A 406 -7.01 10.45 -17.91
C GLY A 406 -5.55 10.08 -18.10
N GLU A 407 -5.32 8.80 -18.33
CA GLU A 407 -4.00 8.27 -18.65
C GLU A 407 -3.64 8.63 -20.10
N ASP A 408 -2.42 9.16 -20.29
CA ASP A 408 -1.92 9.46 -21.64
C ASP A 408 -1.26 8.20 -22.25
N THR A 409 -1.86 7.68 -23.30
CA THR A 409 -1.35 6.53 -24.05
C THR A 409 -0.58 6.90 -25.32
N THR A 410 -0.32 8.19 -25.52
CA THR A 410 0.41 8.68 -26.70
C THR A 410 1.80 8.06 -26.79
N GLY A 411 2.13 7.47 -27.93
CA GLY A 411 3.43 6.85 -28.16
C GLY A 411 3.59 5.44 -27.57
N VAL A 412 2.58 4.85 -26.94
CA VAL A 412 2.63 3.48 -26.44
C VAL A 412 2.64 2.51 -27.63
N THR A 413 3.72 1.72 -27.78
CA THR A 413 3.86 0.66 -28.80
C THR A 413 4.01 -0.71 -28.15
N SER A 414 3.89 -1.78 -28.95
CA SER A 414 4.14 -3.14 -28.45
C SER A 414 5.58 -3.34 -27.97
N TYR A 415 6.57 -2.65 -28.56
CA TYR A 415 7.95 -2.68 -28.09
C TYR A 415 8.08 -2.08 -26.67
N TYR A 416 7.45 -0.91 -26.44
CA TYR A 416 7.45 -0.27 -25.12
C TYR A 416 6.76 -1.16 -24.08
N LYS A 417 5.59 -1.73 -24.42
CA LYS A 417 4.86 -2.65 -23.51
C LYS A 417 5.72 -3.87 -23.16
N GLU A 418 6.31 -4.52 -24.15
CA GLU A 418 7.14 -5.71 -23.94
C GLU A 418 8.39 -5.38 -23.10
N ALA A 419 9.08 -4.27 -23.39
CA ALA A 419 10.23 -3.80 -22.62
C ALA A 419 9.89 -3.49 -21.15
N SER A 420 8.70 -2.93 -20.90
CA SER A 420 8.23 -2.59 -19.56
C SER A 420 7.77 -3.84 -18.79
N MET A 421 6.97 -4.71 -19.42
CA MET A 421 6.40 -5.92 -18.78
C MET A 421 7.46 -6.97 -18.45
N THR A 422 8.50 -7.10 -19.29
CA THR A 422 9.63 -8.03 -19.03
C THR A 422 10.61 -7.50 -17.99
N GLY A 423 10.45 -6.27 -17.52
CA GLY A 423 11.37 -5.64 -16.55
C GLY A 423 12.74 -5.26 -17.12
N LEU A 424 12.94 -5.35 -18.45
CA LEU A 424 14.24 -5.08 -19.09
C LEU A 424 14.71 -3.64 -18.88
N ILE A 425 13.77 -2.66 -18.81
CA ILE A 425 14.14 -1.26 -18.53
C ILE A 425 14.71 -1.12 -17.12
N LEU A 426 14.09 -1.77 -16.14
CA LEU A 426 14.56 -1.76 -14.74
C LEU A 426 15.94 -2.41 -14.64
N GLN A 427 16.10 -3.56 -15.31
CA GLN A 427 17.36 -4.29 -15.31
C GLN A 427 18.49 -3.48 -15.98
N PHE A 428 18.22 -2.88 -17.14
CA PHE A 428 19.16 -2.00 -17.81
C PHE A 428 19.61 -0.84 -16.94
N ALA A 429 18.64 -0.11 -16.35
CA ALA A 429 18.97 1.05 -15.53
C ALA A 429 19.84 0.67 -14.33
N TYR A 430 19.53 -0.46 -13.71
CA TYR A 430 20.35 -0.96 -12.60
C TYR A 430 21.76 -1.33 -13.05
N GLU A 431 21.92 -2.13 -14.12
CA GLU A 431 23.22 -2.54 -14.64
C GLU A 431 24.05 -1.35 -15.07
N TYR A 432 23.44 -0.40 -15.76
CA TYR A 432 24.10 0.81 -16.20
C TYR A 432 24.64 1.63 -15.02
N VAL A 433 23.85 1.78 -13.95
CA VAL A 433 24.28 2.49 -12.75
C VAL A 433 25.40 1.74 -12.03
N ASP A 434 25.31 0.43 -11.91
CA ASP A 434 26.33 -0.39 -11.24
C ASP A 434 27.68 -0.31 -11.98
N ASP A 435 27.65 -0.48 -13.31
CA ASP A 435 28.86 -0.43 -14.16
C ASP A 435 29.50 0.97 -14.19
N ASN A 436 28.70 2.04 -14.02
CA ASN A 436 29.17 3.43 -14.08
C ASN A 436 29.13 4.15 -12.72
N ARG A 437 29.02 3.42 -11.61
CA ARG A 437 28.88 3.98 -10.26
C ARG A 437 29.92 5.03 -9.90
N PRO A 438 31.25 4.87 -10.17
CA PRO A 438 32.25 5.88 -9.86
C PRO A 438 32.05 7.22 -10.59
N GLN A 439 31.44 7.17 -11.77
CA GLN A 439 31.09 8.34 -12.57
C GLN A 439 29.80 8.99 -12.06
N LEU A 440 28.75 8.18 -11.83
CA LEU A 440 27.40 8.64 -11.53
C LEU A 440 27.27 9.15 -10.09
N SER A 441 28.04 8.61 -9.14
CA SER A 441 28.04 9.06 -7.73
C SER A 441 28.51 10.50 -7.52
N LYS A 442 29.03 11.15 -8.57
CA LYS A 442 29.43 12.57 -8.55
C LYS A 442 28.23 13.51 -8.62
N TYR A 443 27.13 13.07 -9.25
CA TYR A 443 25.90 13.87 -9.40
C TYR A 443 25.08 13.76 -8.12
N LYS A 444 24.72 14.91 -7.53
CA LYS A 444 23.99 15.00 -6.26
C LYS A 444 22.59 15.58 -6.42
N THR A 445 22.28 16.13 -7.59
CA THR A 445 21.00 16.75 -7.88
C THR A 445 20.39 16.22 -9.17
N LYS A 446 19.05 16.22 -9.26
CA LYS A 446 18.29 15.89 -10.49
C LYS A 446 18.83 16.70 -11.69
N LYS A 447 19.05 18.00 -11.51
CA LYS A 447 19.53 18.90 -12.58
C LYS A 447 20.88 18.50 -13.14
N GLU A 448 21.84 18.17 -12.28
CA GLU A 448 23.18 17.74 -12.69
C GLU A 448 23.13 16.41 -13.43
N LEU A 449 22.41 15.43 -12.89
CA LEU A 449 22.27 14.12 -13.50
C LEU A 449 21.56 14.20 -14.85
N LEU A 450 20.47 14.96 -14.98
CA LEU A 450 19.77 15.18 -16.26
C LEU A 450 20.67 15.86 -17.31
N ALA A 451 21.51 16.81 -16.90
CA ALA A 451 22.47 17.44 -17.81
C ALA A 451 23.51 16.43 -18.36
N TYR A 452 23.83 15.39 -17.60
CA TYR A 452 24.64 14.28 -18.06
C TYR A 452 23.84 13.34 -18.97
N LEU A 453 22.65 12.89 -18.54
CA LEU A 453 21.81 11.95 -19.30
C LEU A 453 21.40 12.50 -20.68
N LYS A 454 21.16 13.80 -20.80
CA LYS A 454 20.87 14.46 -22.09
C LYS A 454 22.03 14.35 -23.12
N LYS A 455 23.25 14.11 -22.66
CA LYS A 455 24.42 13.89 -23.55
C LYS A 455 24.52 12.43 -23.99
N LEU A 456 23.77 11.54 -23.35
CA LEU A 456 23.71 10.12 -23.65
C LEU A 456 22.45 9.83 -24.49
N ASN A 457 22.61 8.96 -25.49
CA ASN A 457 21.44 8.38 -26.15
C ASN A 457 20.95 7.17 -25.34
N THR A 458 20.26 7.43 -24.21
CA THR A 458 19.84 6.37 -23.28
C THR A 458 18.90 5.35 -23.94
N VAL A 459 18.08 5.79 -24.92
CA VAL A 459 17.17 4.89 -25.67
C VAL A 459 17.96 3.95 -26.56
N GLU A 460 19.02 4.40 -27.23
CA GLU A 460 19.87 3.55 -28.07
C GLU A 460 20.69 2.56 -27.25
N LEU A 461 21.23 3.02 -26.13
CA LEU A 461 21.93 2.16 -25.17
C LEU A 461 21.00 1.05 -24.67
N PHE A 462 19.78 1.42 -24.28
CA PHE A 462 18.77 0.46 -23.87
C PHE A 462 18.37 -0.50 -25.00
N ALA A 463 18.11 0.01 -26.22
CA ALA A 463 17.70 -0.83 -27.35
C ALA A 463 18.76 -1.90 -27.68
N SER A 464 20.03 -1.53 -27.63
CA SER A 464 21.17 -2.44 -27.82
C SER A 464 21.29 -3.46 -26.68
N TYR A 465 21.02 -3.04 -25.45
CA TYR A 465 20.98 -3.94 -24.30
C TYR A 465 19.81 -4.92 -24.38
N ALA A 466 18.62 -4.42 -24.70
CA ALA A 466 17.41 -5.22 -24.80
C ALA A 466 17.51 -6.29 -25.90
N GLU A 467 18.12 -5.96 -27.05
CA GLU A 467 18.36 -6.92 -28.13
C GLU A 467 19.27 -8.07 -27.68
N LYS A 468 20.35 -7.77 -26.93
CA LYS A 468 21.23 -8.79 -26.35
C LYS A 468 20.54 -9.67 -25.31
N ASN A 469 19.47 -9.16 -24.69
CA ASN A 469 18.68 -9.87 -23.68
C ASN A 469 17.37 -10.44 -24.23
N GLY A 470 17.25 -10.62 -25.57
CA GLY A 470 16.18 -11.37 -26.20
C GLY A 470 14.99 -10.54 -26.70
N LEU A 471 14.96 -9.22 -26.47
CA LEU A 471 13.91 -8.36 -27.02
C LEU A 471 14.28 -7.89 -28.43
N LYS A 472 13.60 -8.46 -29.44
CA LYS A 472 13.86 -8.12 -30.83
C LYS A 472 13.74 -6.62 -31.11
N ARG A 473 14.78 -6.01 -31.66
CA ARG A 473 14.82 -4.59 -32.04
C ARG A 473 13.77 -4.28 -33.13
N ARG A 474 13.01 -3.18 -32.93
CA ARG A 474 11.93 -2.72 -33.83
C ARG A 474 12.02 -1.20 -33.98
N ASN A 475 12.91 -0.74 -34.88
CA ASN A 475 13.28 0.68 -35.01
C ASN A 475 12.10 1.66 -35.12
N LEU A 476 11.07 1.35 -35.96
CA LEU A 476 9.88 2.20 -36.08
C LEU A 476 9.08 2.32 -34.77
N MET A 477 8.98 1.25 -33.99
CA MET A 477 8.28 1.26 -32.71
C MET A 477 9.10 2.00 -31.65
N ILE A 478 10.42 1.81 -31.63
CA ILE A 478 11.34 2.54 -30.76
C ILE A 478 11.24 4.04 -31.05
N GLN A 479 11.24 4.43 -32.33
CA GLN A 479 11.10 5.84 -32.72
C GLN A 479 9.74 6.42 -32.27
N LYS A 480 8.63 5.69 -32.45
CA LYS A 480 7.30 6.12 -32.00
C LYS A 480 7.20 6.25 -30.47
N SER A 481 7.89 5.37 -29.73
CA SER A 481 7.88 5.39 -28.26
C SER A 481 9.09 6.12 -27.67
N HIS A 482 9.87 6.84 -28.46
CA HIS A 482 11.16 7.40 -28.01
C HIS A 482 11.01 8.20 -26.71
N ALA A 483 10.08 9.15 -26.67
CA ALA A 483 9.87 9.99 -25.49
C ALA A 483 9.46 9.18 -24.23
N LEU A 484 8.58 8.18 -24.40
CA LEU A 484 8.17 7.29 -23.29
C LEU A 484 9.33 6.42 -22.80
N LEU A 485 10.10 5.84 -23.73
CA LEU A 485 11.27 5.04 -23.39
C LEU A 485 12.30 5.89 -22.66
N GLU A 486 12.65 7.07 -23.21
CA GLU A 486 13.59 7.99 -22.60
C GLU A 486 13.16 8.39 -21.19
N ARG A 487 11.90 8.80 -21.05
CA ARG A 487 11.33 9.18 -19.75
C ARG A 487 11.40 8.04 -18.75
N TYR A 488 11.01 6.82 -19.13
CA TYR A 488 11.02 5.67 -18.23
C TYR A 488 12.45 5.26 -17.88
N ILE A 489 13.34 5.15 -18.85
CA ILE A 489 14.75 4.81 -18.60
C ILE A 489 15.40 5.85 -17.67
N ASN A 490 15.28 7.15 -18.02
CA ASN A 490 15.89 8.22 -17.23
C ASN A 490 15.30 8.27 -15.80
N SER A 491 13.99 8.03 -15.64
CA SER A 491 13.37 7.97 -14.31
C SER A 491 14.03 6.90 -13.43
N ARG A 492 14.32 5.72 -14.00
CA ARG A 492 14.95 4.62 -13.27
C ARG A 492 16.43 4.86 -12.99
N LEU A 493 17.12 5.53 -13.90
CA LEU A 493 18.49 5.98 -13.65
C LEU A 493 18.55 7.01 -12.52
N ILE A 494 17.61 7.96 -12.49
CA ILE A 494 17.50 8.95 -11.40
C ILE A 494 17.22 8.27 -10.06
N TYR A 495 16.27 7.35 -10.01
CA TYR A 495 15.96 6.58 -8.78
C TYR A 495 17.21 5.86 -8.24
N ASN A 496 17.95 5.17 -9.12
CA ASN A 496 19.10 4.35 -8.71
C ASN A 496 20.35 5.18 -8.36
N VAL A 497 20.46 6.42 -8.84
CA VAL A 497 21.62 7.30 -8.57
C VAL A 497 21.35 8.25 -7.41
N LEU A 498 20.14 8.75 -7.29
CA LEU A 498 19.74 9.74 -6.29
C LEU A 498 18.80 9.09 -5.25
N ASP A 499 17.50 9.35 -5.35
CA ASP A 499 16.48 8.86 -4.41
C ASP A 499 15.05 8.90 -4.99
N GLU A 500 14.07 8.52 -4.17
CA GLU A 500 12.64 8.50 -4.52
C GLU A 500 12.07 9.93 -4.68
N GLU A 501 12.60 10.93 -3.95
CA GLU A 501 12.17 12.34 -4.08
C GLU A 501 12.56 12.89 -5.45
N ALA A 502 13.82 12.75 -5.86
CA ALA A 502 14.29 13.19 -7.17
C ALA A 502 13.59 12.46 -8.34
N TRP A 503 13.31 11.17 -8.16
CA TRP A 503 12.53 10.37 -9.11
C TRP A 503 11.10 10.89 -9.26
N THR A 504 10.41 11.16 -8.15
CA THR A 504 9.06 11.71 -8.13
C THR A 504 9.03 13.09 -8.78
N GLU A 505 9.98 13.95 -8.43
CA GLU A 505 10.13 15.27 -9.02
C GLU A 505 10.31 15.21 -10.55
N TYR A 506 11.12 14.26 -11.05
CA TYR A 506 11.31 14.06 -12.49
C TYR A 506 10.03 13.59 -13.19
N LEU A 507 9.29 12.67 -12.58
CA LEU A 507 8.02 12.20 -13.16
C LEU A 507 6.97 13.31 -13.21
N ASN A 508 6.97 14.21 -12.23
CA ASN A 508 6.03 15.32 -12.15
C ASN A 508 6.32 16.47 -13.12
N ASP A 509 7.54 16.58 -13.68
CA ASP A 509 7.89 17.63 -14.67
C ASP A 509 6.94 17.67 -15.88
N ASP A 510 6.42 16.50 -16.30
CA ASP A 510 5.52 16.36 -17.46
C ASP A 510 4.18 15.68 -17.14
N ASP A 511 3.84 15.57 -15.87
CA ASP A 511 2.61 14.91 -15.42
C ASP A 511 1.36 15.76 -15.75
N PRO A 512 0.36 15.21 -16.48
CA PRO A 512 -0.86 15.96 -16.82
C PRO A 512 -1.67 16.42 -15.60
N ALA A 513 -1.72 15.61 -14.52
CA ALA A 513 -2.45 15.97 -13.31
C ALA A 513 -1.74 17.09 -12.52
N ILE A 514 -0.42 17.15 -12.56
CA ILE A 514 0.35 18.27 -12.00
C ILE A 514 0.13 19.54 -12.82
N LYS A 515 0.14 19.46 -14.16
CA LYS A 515 -0.15 20.62 -15.03
C LYS A 515 -1.55 21.16 -14.78
N GLU A 516 -2.54 20.29 -14.66
CA GLU A 516 -3.92 20.67 -14.34
C GLU A 516 -4.04 21.27 -12.94
N THR A 517 -3.32 20.73 -11.96
CA THR A 517 -3.26 21.28 -10.61
C THR A 517 -2.73 22.71 -10.59
N LEU A 518 -1.65 22.98 -11.31
CA LEU A 518 -1.10 24.33 -11.41
C LEU A 518 -2.06 25.28 -12.12
N ARG A 519 -2.81 24.81 -13.13
CA ARG A 519 -3.90 25.59 -13.78
C ARG A 519 -4.98 25.97 -12.76
N VAL A 520 -5.44 25.01 -11.95
CA VAL A 520 -6.46 25.22 -10.90
C VAL A 520 -6.02 26.28 -9.89
N PHE A 521 -4.77 26.21 -9.41
CA PHE A 521 -4.25 27.22 -8.48
C PHE A 521 -4.13 28.60 -9.12
N ASN A 522 -3.62 28.68 -10.35
CA ASN A 522 -3.47 29.94 -11.06
C ASN A 522 -4.81 30.65 -11.35
N ASN A 523 -5.89 29.87 -11.55
CA ASN A 523 -7.25 30.39 -11.76
C ASN A 523 -8.00 30.66 -10.45
N GLY A 524 -7.47 30.28 -9.28
CA GLY A 524 -8.16 30.37 -8.00
C GLY A 524 -9.31 29.37 -7.81
N GLU A 525 -9.30 28.25 -8.55
CA GLU A 525 -10.35 27.23 -8.59
C GLU A 525 -10.16 26.12 -7.53
N SER A 526 -9.22 26.28 -6.60
CA SER A 526 -8.87 25.26 -5.61
C SER A 526 -9.92 25.03 -4.51
N PHE A 527 -10.86 25.95 -4.36
CA PHE A 527 -12.02 25.81 -3.48
C PHE A 527 -13.26 25.57 -4.34
N PRO A 528 -13.86 24.37 -4.28
CA PRO A 528 -15.03 24.05 -5.08
C PRO A 528 -16.20 24.99 -4.78
N GLN A 529 -16.80 25.54 -5.82
CA GLN A 529 -17.93 26.46 -5.72
C GLN A 529 -19.26 25.69 -5.71
N PRO A 530 -20.33 26.25 -5.10
CA PRO A 530 -21.67 25.72 -5.26
C PRO A 530 -22.06 25.60 -6.74
N PRO A 531 -22.93 24.64 -7.11
CA PRO A 531 -23.50 24.63 -8.46
C PRO A 531 -24.12 25.98 -8.78
N ALA A 532 -23.92 26.47 -10.03
CA ALA A 532 -24.64 27.63 -10.47
C ALA A 532 -26.15 27.40 -10.35
N GLU A 533 -26.89 28.31 -9.73
CA GLU A 533 -28.35 28.23 -9.71
C GLU A 533 -28.82 28.17 -11.17
N LYS A 534 -29.55 27.10 -11.50
CA LYS A 534 -30.22 27.02 -12.80
C LYS A 534 -31.31 28.07 -12.79
N GLU A 535 -31.10 29.18 -13.56
CA GLU A 535 -32.14 30.16 -13.86
C GLU A 535 -33.35 29.53 -14.53
#